data_b2e832c80dfb9345cfc5e2de0f7b6831
#
_entry.id   b2e832c80dfb9345cfc5e2de0f7b6831
#
_cell.length_a   1.000
_cell.length_b   1.000
_cell.length_c   1.000
_cell.angle_alpha   90.00
_cell.angle_beta   90.00
_cell.angle_gamma   90.00
#
_symmetry.space_group_name_H-M   'P 1'
#
loop_
_entity.id
_entity.type
_entity.pdbx_description
1 polymer ?
#
loop_
_entity_poly.entity_id
_entity_poly.type
_entity_poly.pdbx_seq_one_letter_code
_entity_poly.pdbx_strand_id
1 'polypeptide(L)'
;MRRVGEIPQMGFGTWQREGVACFRGVIDALEVGYRHIDTAEGYDNEEFVGTALAESGLKRDEVWVTTKVAPESFGPGQVRGHVEASLEKLRLDRVDLLLLHYPSIGDEYAIEDYMAQFLAVWDAGLTRHLGVSNFTVPYIDRATALLGDRTLFTNQVELHPFLANRTIVEHCRAMGIPLTAYSPLARGRVADDPVLGEIAQVHGATPAQVALAWLMAQGYVVIPSAGSRMRIAENFAAQELALSAAELARIAALDRGMRLVDGPWCPKWDD
;
A
#
# COMPACT_ATOMS: atom_id res chain seq x y z
N MET A 1 4.02 -3.36 -17.61
CA MET A 1 3.52 -2.77 -16.34
C MET A 1 4.54 -1.76 -15.84
N ARG A 2 4.10 -0.56 -15.45
CA ARG A 2 4.95 0.48 -14.87
C ARG A 2 5.44 0.04 -13.48
N ARG A 3 6.61 0.53 -13.06
CA ARG A 3 7.20 0.22 -11.75
C ARG A 3 7.68 1.51 -11.06
N VAL A 4 7.71 1.46 -9.74
CA VAL A 4 8.41 2.44 -8.89
C VAL A 4 9.52 1.68 -8.18
N GLY A 5 10.77 1.90 -8.59
CA GLY A 5 11.84 0.95 -8.27
C GLY A 5 11.50 -0.44 -8.78
N GLU A 6 11.50 -1.44 -7.90
CA GLU A 6 11.16 -2.82 -8.22
C GLU A 6 9.66 -3.14 -8.11
N ILE A 7 8.88 -2.32 -7.38
CA ILE A 7 7.47 -2.60 -7.11
C ILE A 7 6.57 -2.25 -8.31
N PRO A 8 5.65 -3.13 -8.74
CA PRO A 8 4.64 -2.77 -9.73
C PRO A 8 3.78 -1.61 -9.24
N GLN A 9 3.65 -0.55 -10.05
CA GLN A 9 3.02 0.71 -9.65
C GLN A 9 1.52 0.56 -9.34
N MET A 10 0.86 -0.43 -9.95
CA MET A 10 -0.54 -0.78 -9.68
C MET A 10 -0.58 -2.12 -8.92
N GLY A 11 -1.03 -2.09 -7.66
CA GLY A 11 -1.27 -3.25 -6.83
C GLY A 11 -2.76 -3.45 -6.55
N PHE A 12 -3.14 -4.64 -6.12
CA PHE A 12 -4.48 -4.98 -5.63
C PHE A 12 -4.47 -5.07 -4.11
N GLY A 13 -5.21 -4.17 -3.44
CA GLY A 13 -5.37 -4.16 -1.99
C GLY A 13 -6.46 -5.13 -1.54
N THR A 14 -6.18 -5.91 -0.49
CA THR A 14 -7.10 -6.93 0.03
C THR A 14 -7.86 -6.50 1.29
N TRP A 15 -7.64 -5.29 1.80
CA TRP A 15 -8.35 -4.80 2.96
C TRP A 15 -9.88 -4.88 2.80
N GLN A 16 -10.58 -5.39 3.83
CA GLN A 16 -12.02 -5.67 3.81
C GLN A 16 -12.45 -6.71 2.75
N ARG A 17 -11.53 -7.58 2.32
CA ARG A 17 -11.87 -8.75 1.51
C ARG A 17 -11.78 -9.98 2.42
N GLU A 18 -12.85 -10.69 2.62
CA GLU A 18 -12.91 -11.83 3.52
C GLU A 18 -13.19 -13.13 2.77
N GLY A 19 -12.66 -14.23 3.26
CA GLY A 19 -12.99 -15.58 2.80
C GLY A 19 -12.89 -15.75 1.27
N VAL A 20 -13.89 -16.39 0.70
CA VAL A 20 -13.99 -16.66 -0.74
C VAL A 20 -13.99 -15.38 -1.58
N ALA A 21 -14.49 -14.25 -1.05
CA ALA A 21 -14.46 -12.97 -1.77
C ALA A 21 -13.04 -12.41 -1.90
N CYS A 22 -12.17 -12.65 -0.90
CA CYS A 22 -10.74 -12.36 -1.01
C CYS A 22 -10.07 -13.22 -2.08
N PHE A 23 -10.24 -14.53 -1.99
CA PHE A 23 -9.69 -15.49 -2.96
C PHE A 23 -10.07 -15.11 -4.40
N ARG A 24 -11.36 -14.93 -4.68
CA ARG A 24 -11.84 -14.55 -6.01
C ARG A 24 -11.31 -13.21 -6.48
N GLY A 25 -11.25 -12.21 -5.59
CA GLY A 25 -10.70 -10.89 -5.92
C GLY A 25 -9.23 -10.95 -6.33
N VAL A 26 -8.42 -11.75 -5.64
CA VAL A 26 -7.00 -11.95 -5.98
C VAL A 26 -6.86 -12.70 -7.32
N ILE A 27 -7.63 -13.78 -7.55
CA ILE A 27 -7.63 -14.49 -8.84
C ILE A 27 -8.02 -13.54 -9.98
N ASP A 28 -9.13 -12.80 -9.83
CA ASP A 28 -9.58 -11.84 -10.84
C ASP A 28 -8.52 -10.76 -11.12
N ALA A 29 -7.85 -10.26 -10.08
CA ALA A 29 -6.78 -9.27 -10.23
C ALA A 29 -5.59 -9.85 -11.03
N LEU A 30 -5.12 -11.05 -10.68
CA LEU A 30 -4.01 -11.70 -11.38
C LEU A 30 -4.33 -12.03 -12.84
N GLU A 31 -5.55 -12.48 -13.12
CA GLU A 31 -6.04 -12.73 -14.49
C GLU A 31 -6.18 -11.46 -15.32
N VAL A 32 -6.61 -10.35 -14.71
CA VAL A 32 -6.67 -9.01 -15.35
C VAL A 32 -5.28 -8.49 -15.70
N GLY A 33 -4.25 -8.91 -14.95
CA GLY A 33 -2.87 -8.52 -15.21
C GLY A 33 -2.15 -7.84 -14.05
N TYR A 34 -2.77 -7.71 -12.87
CA TYR A 34 -2.05 -7.28 -11.67
C TYR A 34 -0.89 -8.22 -11.37
N ARG A 35 0.20 -7.65 -10.87
CA ARG A 35 1.40 -8.39 -10.44
C ARG A 35 1.92 -7.89 -9.09
N HIS A 36 1.06 -7.22 -8.32
CA HIS A 36 1.31 -6.80 -6.95
C HIS A 36 0.03 -7.02 -6.15
N ILE A 37 0.14 -7.83 -5.09
CA ILE A 37 -0.91 -8.08 -4.10
C ILE A 37 -0.47 -7.50 -2.76
N ASP A 38 -1.31 -6.64 -2.17
CA ASP A 38 -1.07 -6.01 -0.88
C ASP A 38 -2.07 -6.53 0.15
N THR A 39 -1.56 -7.19 1.19
CA THR A 39 -2.34 -7.73 2.31
C THR A 39 -1.72 -7.32 3.65
N ALA A 40 -2.19 -7.89 4.77
CA ALA A 40 -1.64 -7.72 6.11
C ALA A 40 -2.11 -8.85 7.03
N GLU A 41 -1.35 -9.18 8.08
CA GLU A 41 -1.79 -10.16 9.09
C GLU A 41 -3.12 -9.74 9.74
N GLY A 42 -3.29 -8.45 10.04
CA GLY A 42 -4.51 -7.92 10.65
C GLY A 42 -5.74 -7.86 9.74
N TYR A 43 -5.66 -8.35 8.49
CA TYR A 43 -6.83 -8.44 7.61
C TYR A 43 -7.52 -9.81 7.69
N ASP A 44 -6.95 -10.78 8.38
CA ASP A 44 -7.45 -12.16 8.55
C ASP A 44 -7.77 -12.86 7.21
N ASN A 45 -7.02 -12.53 6.16
CA ASN A 45 -7.27 -13.01 4.81
C ASN A 45 -6.03 -13.56 4.08
N GLU A 46 -4.87 -13.61 4.72
CA GLU A 46 -3.62 -14.09 4.11
C GLU A 46 -3.70 -15.52 3.59
N GLU A 47 -4.47 -16.41 4.25
CA GLU A 47 -4.69 -17.80 3.79
C GLU A 47 -5.39 -17.84 2.43
N PHE A 48 -6.38 -16.98 2.22
CA PHE A 48 -7.11 -16.86 0.95
C PHE A 48 -6.24 -16.24 -0.14
N VAL A 49 -5.38 -15.26 0.22
CA VAL A 49 -4.36 -14.72 -0.69
C VAL A 49 -3.38 -15.81 -1.10
N GLY A 50 -2.84 -16.57 -0.14
CA GLY A 50 -1.90 -17.66 -0.41
C GLY A 50 -2.49 -18.75 -1.28
N THR A 51 -3.75 -19.13 -1.05
CA THR A 51 -4.47 -20.09 -1.88
C THR A 51 -4.63 -19.56 -3.31
N ALA A 52 -5.02 -18.28 -3.48
CA ALA A 52 -5.18 -17.66 -4.80
C ALA A 52 -3.83 -17.58 -5.55
N LEU A 53 -2.74 -17.23 -4.87
CA LEU A 53 -1.41 -17.22 -5.47
C LEU A 53 -1.01 -18.62 -5.98
N ALA A 54 -1.23 -19.66 -5.19
CA ALA A 54 -0.91 -21.04 -5.54
C ALA A 54 -1.76 -21.56 -6.73
N GLU A 55 -3.02 -21.13 -6.84
CA GLU A 55 -3.95 -21.56 -7.90
C GLU A 55 -3.90 -20.67 -9.16
N SER A 56 -3.21 -19.52 -9.12
CA SER A 56 -3.13 -18.58 -10.25
C SER A 56 -2.39 -19.11 -11.47
N GLY A 57 -1.58 -20.16 -11.30
CA GLY A 57 -0.68 -20.67 -12.34
C GLY A 57 0.55 -19.79 -12.64
N LEU A 58 0.70 -18.66 -11.95
CA LEU A 58 1.85 -17.78 -12.10
C LEU A 58 3.03 -18.29 -11.28
N LYS A 59 4.25 -18.01 -11.77
CA LYS A 59 5.46 -18.30 -10.99
C LYS A 59 5.59 -17.31 -9.85
N ARG A 60 6.27 -17.72 -8.77
CA ARG A 60 6.47 -16.88 -7.58
C ARG A 60 7.13 -15.53 -7.89
N ASP A 61 8.07 -15.49 -8.80
CA ASP A 61 8.82 -14.31 -9.21
C ASP A 61 8.05 -13.37 -10.14
N GLU A 62 6.90 -13.81 -10.66
CA GLU A 62 6.00 -12.99 -11.47
C GLU A 62 5.06 -12.11 -10.62
N VAL A 63 4.92 -12.38 -9.32
CA VAL A 63 4.00 -11.67 -8.44
C VAL A 63 4.73 -11.07 -7.25
N TRP A 64 4.62 -9.76 -7.10
CA TRP A 64 5.06 -9.03 -5.91
C TRP A 64 4.03 -9.16 -4.80
N VAL A 65 4.44 -9.61 -3.61
CA VAL A 65 3.57 -9.78 -2.46
C VAL A 65 4.05 -8.89 -1.32
N THR A 66 3.15 -8.04 -0.83
CA THR A 66 3.34 -7.21 0.36
C THR A 66 2.45 -7.70 1.48
N THR A 67 3.02 -7.89 2.68
CA THR A 67 2.25 -8.06 3.92
C THR A 67 2.77 -7.14 5.01
N LYS A 68 2.05 -7.06 6.15
CA LYS A 68 2.32 -6.10 7.22
C LYS A 68 2.14 -6.76 8.59
N VAL A 69 3.02 -6.44 9.53
CA VAL A 69 2.88 -6.83 10.94
C VAL A 69 2.17 -5.71 11.68
N ALA A 70 1.16 -6.08 12.45
CA ALA A 70 0.37 -5.15 13.25
C ALA A 70 1.16 -4.64 14.47
N PRO A 71 0.94 -3.40 14.94
CA PRO A 71 1.72 -2.82 16.04
C PRO A 71 1.55 -3.57 17.37
N GLU A 72 0.42 -4.27 17.58
CA GLU A 72 0.18 -5.13 18.73
C GLU A 72 1.15 -6.33 18.80
N SER A 73 1.77 -6.67 17.68
CA SER A 73 2.71 -7.78 17.52
C SER A 73 4.18 -7.38 17.72
N PHE A 74 4.45 -6.14 18.16
CA PHE A 74 5.82 -5.61 18.30
C PHE A 74 6.48 -5.96 19.63
N GLY A 75 5.82 -6.70 20.50
CA GLY A 75 6.39 -7.16 21.78
C GLY A 75 7.73 -7.89 21.63
N PRO A 76 8.55 -7.93 22.67
CA PRO A 76 9.89 -8.52 22.61
C PRO A 76 9.88 -9.96 22.09
N GLY A 77 10.61 -10.21 20.99
CA GLY A 77 10.74 -11.53 20.37
C GLY A 77 9.54 -12.02 19.58
N GLN A 78 8.48 -11.21 19.40
CA GLN A 78 7.23 -11.66 18.77
C GLN A 78 7.21 -11.49 17.24
N VAL A 79 7.84 -10.45 16.71
CA VAL A 79 7.77 -10.09 15.27
C VAL A 79 8.10 -11.28 14.36
N ARG A 80 9.14 -12.05 14.67
CA ARG A 80 9.55 -13.20 13.85
C ARG A 80 8.45 -14.24 13.74
N GLY A 81 7.82 -14.61 14.86
CA GLY A 81 6.74 -15.61 14.88
C GLY A 81 5.53 -15.14 14.06
N HIS A 82 5.18 -13.84 14.11
CA HIS A 82 4.11 -13.26 13.30
C HIS A 82 4.44 -13.31 11.81
N VAL A 83 5.68 -12.98 11.42
CA VAL A 83 6.11 -13.07 10.02
C VAL A 83 6.09 -14.53 9.52
N GLU A 84 6.59 -15.48 10.31
CA GLU A 84 6.57 -16.91 9.95
C GLU A 84 5.13 -17.43 9.80
N ALA A 85 4.21 -17.01 10.68
CA ALA A 85 2.78 -17.34 10.55
C ALA A 85 2.14 -16.71 9.29
N SER A 86 2.47 -15.47 8.94
CA SER A 86 2.04 -14.85 7.68
C SER A 86 2.56 -15.61 6.47
N LEU A 87 3.84 -16.01 6.47
CA LEU A 87 4.44 -16.79 5.40
C LEU A 87 3.77 -18.17 5.24
N GLU A 88 3.44 -18.86 6.33
CA GLU A 88 2.69 -20.12 6.31
C GLU A 88 1.32 -19.93 5.64
N LYS A 89 0.53 -18.93 6.08
CA LYS A 89 -0.79 -18.61 5.50
C LYS A 89 -0.67 -18.24 4.01
N LEU A 90 0.32 -17.45 3.65
CA LEU A 90 0.59 -17.05 2.27
C LEU A 90 1.18 -18.17 1.40
N ARG A 91 1.63 -19.29 2.01
CA ARG A 91 2.31 -20.43 1.34
C ARG A 91 3.58 -19.99 0.62
N LEU A 92 4.35 -19.12 1.25
CA LEU A 92 5.57 -18.52 0.70
C LEU A 92 6.75 -18.72 1.64
N ASP A 93 7.94 -18.89 1.11
CA ASP A 93 9.18 -18.91 1.90
C ASP A 93 9.62 -17.48 2.30
N ARG A 94 9.23 -16.49 1.52
CA ARG A 94 9.48 -15.06 1.78
C ARG A 94 8.49 -14.16 1.03
N VAL A 95 8.23 -12.98 1.58
CA VAL A 95 7.52 -11.92 0.84
C VAL A 95 8.50 -11.00 0.10
N ASP A 96 7.99 -10.22 -0.85
CA ASP A 96 8.80 -9.20 -1.54
C ASP A 96 8.95 -7.95 -0.68
N LEU A 97 7.92 -7.60 0.08
CA LEU A 97 7.91 -6.43 0.96
C LEU A 97 7.18 -6.74 2.27
N LEU A 98 7.86 -6.49 3.36
CA LEU A 98 7.27 -6.51 4.70
C LEU A 98 7.16 -5.09 5.22
N LEU A 99 5.98 -4.72 5.73
CA LEU A 99 5.74 -3.40 6.32
C LEU A 99 5.48 -3.51 7.83
N LEU A 100 5.97 -2.52 8.56
CA LEU A 100 5.40 -2.17 9.86
C LEU A 100 4.09 -1.44 9.56
N HIS A 101 2.93 -1.99 10.02
CA HIS A 101 1.61 -1.51 9.63
C HIS A 101 1.29 -0.11 10.16
N TYR A 102 1.76 0.18 11.37
CA TYR A 102 1.74 1.47 12.04
C TYR A 102 2.99 1.59 12.92
N PRO A 103 3.35 2.78 13.41
CA PRO A 103 4.19 2.90 14.60
C PRO A 103 3.54 2.19 15.80
N SER A 104 4.32 1.86 16.84
CA SER A 104 3.76 1.30 18.07
C SER A 104 2.68 2.22 18.64
N ILE A 105 1.51 1.64 18.98
CA ILE A 105 0.36 2.40 19.48
C ILE A 105 0.74 3.07 20.81
N GLY A 106 0.61 4.40 20.84
CA GLY A 106 0.94 5.17 22.04
C GLY A 106 2.41 5.03 22.50
N ASP A 107 3.32 4.64 21.59
CA ASP A 107 4.72 4.35 21.90
C ASP A 107 4.91 3.27 22.98
N GLU A 108 4.00 2.30 23.07
CA GLU A 108 4.07 1.18 24.02
C GLU A 108 5.41 0.43 23.93
N TYR A 109 5.90 0.23 22.69
CA TYR A 109 7.21 -0.37 22.41
C TYR A 109 8.15 0.66 21.80
N ALA A 110 9.40 0.71 22.29
CA ALA A 110 10.38 1.62 21.74
C ALA A 110 10.73 1.26 20.27
N ILE A 111 10.87 2.28 19.42
CA ILE A 111 11.14 2.05 17.98
C ILE A 111 12.45 1.29 17.77
N GLU A 112 13.43 1.49 18.62
CA GLU A 112 14.72 0.81 18.60
C GLU A 112 14.54 -0.71 18.75
N ASP A 113 13.64 -1.13 19.64
CA ASP A 113 13.40 -2.55 19.95
C ASP A 113 12.66 -3.27 18.83
N TYR A 114 11.56 -2.68 18.32
CA TYR A 114 10.85 -3.35 17.26
C TYR A 114 11.57 -3.25 15.91
N MET A 115 12.26 -2.15 15.59
CA MET A 115 13.08 -2.07 14.38
C MET A 115 14.20 -3.11 14.37
N ALA A 116 14.84 -3.38 15.52
CA ALA A 116 15.84 -4.43 15.62
C ALA A 116 15.27 -5.81 15.27
N GLN A 117 14.03 -6.12 15.70
CA GLN A 117 13.35 -7.37 15.35
C GLN A 117 13.04 -7.46 13.85
N PHE A 118 12.57 -6.37 13.22
CA PHE A 118 12.32 -6.33 11.78
C PHE A 118 13.61 -6.47 10.96
N LEU A 119 14.70 -5.85 11.40
CA LEU A 119 16.02 -6.04 10.78
C LEU A 119 16.49 -7.48 10.87
N ALA A 120 16.29 -8.15 12.01
CA ALA A 120 16.61 -9.58 12.16
C ALA A 120 15.77 -10.48 11.22
N VAL A 121 14.51 -10.16 10.98
CA VAL A 121 13.63 -10.82 9.99
C VAL A 121 14.16 -10.63 8.58
N TRP A 122 14.59 -9.41 8.25
CA TRP A 122 15.17 -9.09 6.94
C TRP A 122 16.50 -9.84 6.73
N ASP A 123 17.37 -9.84 7.73
CA ASP A 123 18.67 -10.56 7.70
C ASP A 123 18.49 -12.07 7.59
N ALA A 124 17.39 -12.62 8.14
CA ALA A 124 17.02 -14.02 7.98
C ALA A 124 16.46 -14.36 6.58
N GLY A 125 16.27 -13.36 5.70
CA GLY A 125 15.77 -13.54 4.33
C GLY A 125 14.28 -13.84 4.23
N LEU A 126 13.48 -13.58 5.28
CA LEU A 126 12.04 -13.79 5.28
C LEU A 126 11.27 -12.70 4.49
N THR A 127 11.94 -11.60 4.18
CA THR A 127 11.48 -10.56 3.24
C THR A 127 12.64 -10.12 2.34
N ARG A 128 12.33 -9.66 1.12
CA ARG A 128 13.33 -9.04 0.22
C ARG A 128 13.59 -7.59 0.59
N HIS A 129 12.53 -6.86 0.97
CA HIS A 129 12.56 -5.45 1.30
C HIS A 129 11.78 -5.18 2.59
N LEU A 130 12.20 -4.12 3.28
CA LEU A 130 11.51 -3.62 4.47
C LEU A 130 11.02 -2.20 4.20
N GLY A 131 9.78 -1.92 4.60
CA GLY A 131 9.19 -0.60 4.55
C GLY A 131 8.32 -0.33 5.78
N VAL A 132 7.69 0.80 5.78
CA VAL A 132 6.80 1.23 6.86
C VAL A 132 5.44 1.66 6.31
N SER A 133 4.45 1.74 7.18
CA SER A 133 3.13 2.28 6.85
C SER A 133 2.67 3.21 7.96
N ASN A 134 2.05 4.32 7.59
CA ASN A 134 1.54 5.32 8.53
C ASN A 134 2.62 5.98 9.43
N PHE A 135 3.87 5.96 9.00
CA PHE A 135 4.94 6.64 9.70
C PHE A 135 4.90 8.14 9.40
N THR A 136 4.88 8.95 10.45
CA THR A 136 4.99 10.41 10.40
C THR A 136 6.46 10.82 10.35
N VAL A 137 6.75 12.09 10.11
CA VAL A 137 8.13 12.59 9.94
C VAL A 137 9.05 12.14 11.10
N PRO A 138 8.69 12.30 12.39
CA PRO A 138 9.55 11.86 13.48
C PRO A 138 9.83 10.34 13.48
N TYR A 139 8.86 9.52 13.11
CA TYR A 139 9.04 8.07 13.04
C TYR A 139 9.89 7.66 11.82
N ILE A 140 9.75 8.35 10.68
CA ILE A 140 10.57 8.12 9.48
C ILE A 140 12.03 8.41 9.79
N ASP A 141 12.33 9.54 10.43
CA ASP A 141 13.69 9.94 10.79
C ASP A 141 14.33 8.93 11.74
N ARG A 142 13.62 8.53 12.79
CA ARG A 142 14.11 7.52 13.75
C ARG A 142 14.31 6.16 13.08
N ALA A 143 13.32 5.69 12.30
CA ALA A 143 13.44 4.40 11.60
C ALA A 143 14.64 4.40 10.64
N THR A 144 14.82 5.48 9.86
CA THR A 144 15.93 5.59 8.90
C THR A 144 17.28 5.59 9.63
N ALA A 145 17.39 6.28 10.75
CA ALA A 145 18.63 6.29 11.54
C ALA A 145 19.03 4.89 12.06
N LEU A 146 18.06 3.99 12.25
CA LEU A 146 18.30 2.62 12.73
C LEU A 146 18.66 1.63 11.61
N LEU A 147 18.48 2.02 10.34
CA LEU A 147 18.73 1.12 9.20
C LEU A 147 20.21 0.97 8.82
N GLY A 148 21.09 1.85 9.31
CA GLY A 148 22.49 1.93 8.86
C GLY A 148 22.59 2.32 7.38
N ASP A 149 23.26 1.49 6.57
CA ASP A 149 23.43 1.73 5.13
C ASP A 149 22.20 1.28 4.28
N ARG A 150 21.14 0.79 4.92
CA ARG A 150 19.92 0.33 4.26
C ARG A 150 18.92 1.48 4.14
N THR A 151 17.92 1.28 3.28
CA THR A 151 16.86 2.29 3.06
C THR A 151 15.48 1.68 3.27
N LEU A 152 14.53 2.48 3.74
CA LEU A 152 13.12 2.13 3.70
C LEU A 152 12.67 2.01 2.25
N PHE A 153 12.06 0.88 1.91
CA PHE A 153 11.63 0.63 0.55
C PHE A 153 10.41 1.45 0.15
N THR A 154 9.52 1.74 1.08
CA THR A 154 8.36 2.63 0.92
C THR A 154 7.83 3.07 2.29
N ASN A 155 7.12 4.22 2.29
CA ASN A 155 6.13 4.52 3.33
C ASN A 155 4.74 4.41 2.69
N GLN A 156 3.91 3.47 3.17
CA GLN A 156 2.54 3.29 2.70
C GLN A 156 1.60 4.14 3.54
N VAL A 157 0.96 5.16 2.93
CA VAL A 157 0.11 6.14 3.63
C VAL A 157 -1.19 6.40 2.89
N GLU A 158 -2.17 6.98 3.57
CA GLU A 158 -3.40 7.44 2.94
C GLU A 158 -3.11 8.59 1.97
N LEU A 159 -3.40 8.38 0.67
CA LEU A 159 -3.25 9.38 -0.37
C LEU A 159 -4.37 9.26 -1.40
N HIS A 160 -5.06 10.34 -1.65
CA HIS A 160 -6.11 10.44 -2.66
C HIS A 160 -6.35 11.93 -3.01
N PRO A 161 -7.14 12.28 -4.02
CA PRO A 161 -7.36 13.67 -4.43
C PRO A 161 -7.78 14.63 -3.31
N PHE A 162 -8.39 14.12 -2.24
CA PHE A 162 -8.89 14.93 -1.11
C PHE A 162 -7.94 14.97 0.09
N LEU A 163 -6.83 14.23 0.04
CA LEU A 163 -5.77 14.22 1.06
C LEU A 163 -4.41 14.08 0.37
N ALA A 164 -3.71 15.19 0.20
CA ALA A 164 -2.36 15.21 -0.36
C ALA A 164 -1.28 14.78 0.63
N ASN A 165 -1.57 14.78 1.94
CA ASN A 165 -0.64 14.37 3.01
C ASN A 165 0.76 15.01 2.87
N ARG A 166 0.79 16.35 2.63
CA ARG A 166 1.93 17.10 2.08
C ARG A 166 3.19 16.93 2.91
N THR A 167 3.09 17.09 4.22
CA THR A 167 4.25 17.04 5.12
C THR A 167 4.99 15.71 5.00
N ILE A 168 4.28 14.59 5.07
CA ILE A 168 4.88 13.25 4.93
C ILE A 168 5.41 13.04 3.50
N VAL A 169 4.64 13.46 2.49
CA VAL A 169 5.01 13.31 1.07
C VAL A 169 6.30 14.06 0.74
N GLU A 170 6.41 15.32 1.16
CA GLU A 170 7.59 16.15 0.90
C GLU A 170 8.82 15.60 1.63
N HIS A 171 8.64 15.15 2.87
CA HIS A 171 9.72 14.55 3.65
C HIS A 171 10.23 13.24 3.02
N CYS A 172 9.33 12.31 2.70
CA CYS A 172 9.70 11.06 2.02
C CYS A 172 10.39 11.33 0.68
N ARG A 173 9.91 12.30 -0.08
CA ARG A 173 10.54 12.70 -1.36
C ARG A 173 11.96 13.25 -1.16
N ALA A 174 12.16 14.10 -0.15
CA ALA A 174 13.48 14.64 0.19
C ALA A 174 14.47 13.54 0.61
N MET A 175 13.98 12.49 1.25
CA MET A 175 14.79 11.33 1.68
C MET A 175 14.92 10.23 0.60
N GLY A 176 14.28 10.40 -0.57
CA GLY A 176 14.27 9.38 -1.62
C GLY A 176 13.46 8.12 -1.27
N ILE A 177 12.53 8.21 -0.30
CA ILE A 177 11.65 7.10 0.10
C ILE A 177 10.42 7.08 -0.80
N PRO A 178 10.18 6.02 -1.60
CA PRO A 178 8.98 5.87 -2.40
C PRO A 178 7.71 5.83 -1.54
N LEU A 179 6.59 6.25 -2.12
CA LEU A 179 5.29 6.25 -1.46
C LEU A 179 4.34 5.25 -2.09
N THR A 180 3.60 4.54 -1.24
CA THR A 180 2.47 3.70 -1.64
C THR A 180 1.18 4.31 -1.09
N ALA A 181 0.23 4.60 -2.00
CA ALA A 181 -1.06 5.19 -1.67
C ALA A 181 -2.09 4.11 -1.34
N TYR A 182 -2.50 3.99 -0.09
CA TYR A 182 -3.69 3.22 0.27
C TYR A 182 -4.94 4.10 0.25
N SER A 183 -6.12 3.47 0.19
CA SER A 183 -7.42 4.16 -0.01
C SER A 183 -7.40 5.19 -1.17
N PRO A 184 -6.76 4.88 -2.34
CA PRO A 184 -6.51 5.85 -3.40
C PRO A 184 -7.81 6.41 -4.01
N LEU A 185 -8.94 5.74 -3.78
CA LEU A 185 -10.28 6.13 -4.24
C LEU A 185 -11.11 6.80 -3.13
N ALA A 186 -10.48 7.22 -2.02
CA ALA A 186 -11.15 7.85 -0.88
C ALA A 186 -12.40 7.05 -0.42
N ARG A 187 -12.30 5.70 -0.36
CA ARG A 187 -13.43 4.79 -0.05
C ARG A 187 -14.67 5.04 -0.92
N GLY A 188 -14.45 5.31 -2.22
CA GLY A 188 -15.51 5.54 -3.21
C GLY A 188 -15.93 6.99 -3.39
N ARG A 189 -15.51 7.93 -2.52
CA ARG A 189 -15.91 9.34 -2.60
C ARG A 189 -15.44 10.07 -3.87
N VAL A 190 -14.45 9.55 -4.57
CA VAL A 190 -14.01 10.09 -5.87
C VAL A 190 -15.09 10.00 -6.94
N ALA A 191 -16.04 9.06 -6.82
CA ALA A 191 -17.05 8.80 -7.85
C ALA A 191 -18.03 9.98 -8.05
N ASP A 192 -18.29 10.72 -6.97
CA ASP A 192 -19.30 11.79 -6.96
C ASP A 192 -18.65 13.19 -7.08
N ASP A 193 -17.33 13.28 -7.28
CA ASP A 193 -16.65 14.56 -7.38
C ASP A 193 -16.83 15.17 -8.79
N PRO A 194 -17.36 16.39 -8.90
CA PRO A 194 -17.65 17.00 -10.21
C PRO A 194 -16.41 17.25 -11.06
N VAL A 195 -15.28 17.62 -10.44
CA VAL A 195 -14.01 17.89 -11.19
C VAL A 195 -13.47 16.58 -11.76
N LEU A 196 -13.47 15.51 -10.96
CA LEU A 196 -13.05 14.18 -11.44
C LEU A 196 -14.02 13.67 -12.52
N GLY A 197 -15.34 13.92 -12.37
CA GLY A 197 -16.36 13.56 -13.35
C GLY A 197 -16.19 14.27 -14.69
N GLU A 198 -15.93 15.59 -14.69
CA GLU A 198 -15.67 16.37 -15.91
C GLU A 198 -14.41 15.86 -16.66
N ILE A 199 -13.31 15.63 -15.92
CA ILE A 199 -12.08 15.10 -16.51
C ILE A 199 -12.31 13.70 -17.07
N ALA A 200 -13.02 12.84 -16.32
CA ALA A 200 -13.37 11.48 -16.75
C ALA A 200 -14.15 11.49 -18.07
N GLN A 201 -15.12 12.40 -18.22
CA GLN A 201 -15.92 12.55 -19.44
C GLN A 201 -15.04 12.89 -20.64
N VAL A 202 -14.07 13.80 -20.50
CA VAL A 202 -13.15 14.18 -21.59
C VAL A 202 -12.36 12.97 -22.09
N HIS A 203 -11.98 12.09 -21.20
CA HIS A 203 -11.15 10.92 -21.52
C HIS A 203 -11.93 9.64 -21.80
N GLY A 204 -13.26 9.64 -21.72
CA GLY A 204 -14.08 8.43 -21.81
C GLY A 204 -13.75 7.43 -20.70
N ALA A 205 -13.34 7.93 -19.53
CA ALA A 205 -12.89 7.17 -18.36
C ALA A 205 -13.89 7.33 -17.20
N THR A 206 -13.58 6.72 -16.05
CA THR A 206 -14.31 6.90 -14.80
C THR A 206 -13.54 7.83 -13.84
N PRO A 207 -14.23 8.49 -12.89
CA PRO A 207 -13.56 9.28 -11.84
C PRO A 207 -12.53 8.46 -11.03
N ALA A 208 -12.78 7.16 -10.84
CA ALA A 208 -11.84 6.25 -10.19
C ALA A 208 -10.54 6.11 -11.00
N GLN A 209 -10.65 5.92 -12.31
CA GLN A 209 -9.48 5.86 -13.20
C GLN A 209 -8.69 7.18 -13.19
N VAL A 210 -9.38 8.32 -13.20
CA VAL A 210 -8.76 9.66 -13.14
C VAL A 210 -7.98 9.82 -11.82
N ALA A 211 -8.58 9.46 -10.68
CA ALA A 211 -7.91 9.53 -9.38
C ALA A 211 -6.66 8.65 -9.31
N LEU A 212 -6.73 7.41 -9.81
CA LEU A 212 -5.60 6.49 -9.87
C LEU A 212 -4.50 7.00 -10.81
N ALA A 213 -4.86 7.46 -12.01
CA ALA A 213 -3.92 8.02 -12.96
C ALA A 213 -3.19 9.26 -12.40
N TRP A 214 -3.90 10.12 -11.67
CA TRP A 214 -3.34 11.28 -11.01
C TRP A 214 -2.29 10.91 -9.95
N LEU A 215 -2.56 9.90 -9.11
CA LEU A 215 -1.60 9.40 -8.12
C LEU A 215 -0.37 8.78 -8.80
N MET A 216 -0.60 7.95 -9.82
CA MET A 216 0.49 7.31 -10.57
C MET A 216 1.36 8.31 -11.33
N ALA A 217 0.79 9.41 -11.85
CA ALA A 217 1.54 10.48 -12.50
C ALA A 217 2.52 11.19 -11.55
N GLN A 218 2.27 11.15 -10.25
CA GLN A 218 3.17 11.68 -9.21
C GLN A 218 4.26 10.68 -8.78
N GLY A 219 4.30 9.49 -9.39
CA GLY A 219 5.27 8.45 -9.08
C GLY A 219 4.88 7.56 -7.89
N TYR A 220 3.63 7.60 -7.42
CA TYR A 220 3.20 6.75 -6.30
C TYR A 220 2.79 5.35 -6.80
N VAL A 221 3.01 4.36 -5.96
CA VAL A 221 2.36 3.06 -6.06
C VAL A 221 0.92 3.22 -5.56
N VAL A 222 -0.05 2.61 -6.23
CA VAL A 222 -1.47 2.64 -5.82
C VAL A 222 -1.99 1.23 -5.58
N ILE A 223 -2.78 1.03 -4.53
CA ILE A 223 -3.32 -0.27 -4.13
C ILE A 223 -4.85 -0.21 -3.95
N PRO A 224 -5.61 0.11 -5.02
CA PRO A 224 -7.07 0.08 -4.94
C PRO A 224 -7.58 -1.33 -4.63
N SER A 225 -8.70 -1.40 -3.87
CA SER A 225 -9.50 -2.60 -3.70
C SER A 225 -10.80 -2.48 -4.50
N ALA A 226 -11.32 -3.59 -5.02
CA ALA A 226 -12.60 -3.62 -5.71
C ALA A 226 -13.32 -4.95 -5.49
N GLY A 227 -14.66 -4.90 -5.43
CA GLY A 227 -15.50 -6.06 -5.11
C GLY A 227 -16.01 -6.85 -6.32
N SER A 228 -15.67 -6.45 -7.53
CA SER A 228 -16.08 -7.16 -8.75
C SER A 228 -14.99 -7.15 -9.81
N ARG A 229 -14.92 -8.19 -10.62
CA ARG A 229 -13.98 -8.30 -11.73
C ARG A 229 -14.02 -7.10 -12.66
N MET A 230 -15.23 -6.58 -12.93
CA MET A 230 -15.42 -5.39 -13.78
C MET A 230 -14.66 -4.18 -13.21
N ARG A 231 -14.84 -3.89 -11.90
CA ARG A 231 -14.15 -2.76 -11.25
C ARG A 231 -12.65 -3.00 -11.08
N ILE A 232 -12.22 -4.25 -10.90
CA ILE A 232 -10.81 -4.62 -10.86
C ILE A 232 -10.16 -4.30 -12.21
N ALA A 233 -10.79 -4.68 -13.33
CA ALA A 233 -10.32 -4.39 -14.68
C ALA A 233 -10.38 -2.88 -14.99
N GLU A 234 -11.42 -2.18 -14.57
CA GLU A 234 -11.57 -0.73 -14.68
C GLU A 234 -10.42 0.01 -13.98
N ASN A 235 -10.15 -0.33 -12.71
CA ASN A 235 -9.03 0.26 -11.97
C ASN A 235 -7.69 -0.03 -12.65
N PHE A 236 -7.48 -1.25 -13.15
CA PHE A 236 -6.24 -1.64 -13.82
C PHE A 236 -5.98 -0.82 -15.08
N ALA A 237 -7.02 -0.52 -15.84
CA ALA A 237 -6.94 0.27 -17.07
C ALA A 237 -6.54 1.75 -16.82
N ALA A 238 -6.59 2.23 -15.58
CA ALA A 238 -6.11 3.59 -15.24
C ALA A 238 -4.63 3.83 -15.60
N GLN A 239 -3.84 2.76 -15.76
CA GLN A 239 -2.43 2.85 -16.17
C GLN A 239 -2.24 3.42 -17.58
N GLU A 240 -3.26 3.30 -18.43
CA GLU A 240 -3.23 3.78 -19.82
C GLU A 240 -3.69 5.25 -19.94
N LEU A 241 -4.25 5.81 -18.87
CA LEU A 241 -4.77 7.18 -18.88
C LEU A 241 -3.63 8.20 -18.68
N ALA A 242 -3.50 9.12 -19.62
CA ALA A 242 -2.55 10.23 -19.55
C ALA A 242 -3.29 11.54 -19.28
N LEU A 243 -3.02 12.17 -18.15
CA LEU A 243 -3.60 13.46 -17.76
C LEU A 243 -2.68 14.61 -18.16
N SER A 244 -3.25 15.70 -18.65
CA SER A 244 -2.53 16.94 -18.93
C SER A 244 -2.08 17.65 -17.64
N ALA A 245 -1.09 18.53 -17.73
CA ALA A 245 -0.63 19.32 -16.58
C ALA A 245 -1.76 20.17 -15.96
N ALA A 246 -2.69 20.68 -16.78
CA ALA A 246 -3.84 21.43 -16.30
C ALA A 246 -4.82 20.55 -15.49
N GLU A 247 -5.08 19.34 -15.95
CA GLU A 247 -5.92 18.38 -15.22
C GLU A 247 -5.26 17.93 -13.92
N LEU A 248 -3.96 17.64 -13.94
CA LEU A 248 -3.20 17.31 -12.73
C LEU A 248 -3.30 18.43 -11.68
N ALA A 249 -3.19 19.69 -12.10
CA ALA A 249 -3.33 20.85 -11.22
C ALA A 249 -4.76 21.03 -10.69
N ARG A 250 -5.79 20.80 -11.52
CA ARG A 250 -7.20 20.84 -11.10
C ARG A 250 -7.47 19.77 -10.02
N ILE A 251 -6.96 18.56 -10.20
CA ILE A 251 -7.14 17.47 -9.21
C ILE A 251 -6.37 17.79 -7.92
N ALA A 252 -5.15 18.31 -8.01
CA ALA A 252 -4.38 18.74 -6.85
C ALA A 252 -5.08 19.81 -5.99
N ALA A 253 -5.92 20.64 -6.61
CA ALA A 253 -6.72 21.67 -5.92
C ALA A 253 -7.91 21.09 -5.12
N LEU A 254 -8.22 19.80 -5.25
CA LEU A 254 -9.27 19.11 -4.47
C LEU A 254 -8.83 18.75 -3.05
N ASP A 255 -7.54 18.90 -2.74
CA ASP A 255 -7.00 18.67 -1.41
C ASP A 255 -7.70 19.53 -0.36
N ARG A 256 -8.25 18.89 0.64
CA ARG A 256 -8.99 19.53 1.75
C ARG A 256 -8.72 18.88 3.11
N GLY A 257 -7.61 18.17 3.22
CA GLY A 257 -7.22 17.49 4.46
C GLY A 257 -8.21 16.39 4.89
N MET A 258 -8.91 15.75 3.93
CA MET A 258 -9.91 14.73 4.23
C MET A 258 -9.25 13.40 4.59
N ARG A 259 -8.82 13.23 5.83
CA ARG A 259 -8.33 11.96 6.35
C ARG A 259 -9.48 11.02 6.69
N LEU A 260 -9.42 9.78 6.22
CA LEU A 260 -10.45 8.75 6.41
C LEU A 260 -10.01 7.67 7.43
N VAL A 261 -8.71 7.58 7.67
CA VAL A 261 -8.11 6.66 8.63
C VAL A 261 -7.48 7.49 9.74
N ASP A 262 -8.23 7.65 10.83
CA ASP A 262 -7.85 8.47 12.00
C ASP A 262 -8.48 7.87 13.27
N GLY A 263 -8.06 6.65 13.60
CA GLY A 263 -8.52 5.92 14.79
C GLY A 263 -7.53 6.03 15.96
N PRO A 264 -7.90 5.49 17.14
CA PRO A 264 -7.04 5.54 18.34
C PRO A 264 -5.71 4.78 18.17
N TRP A 265 -5.58 3.94 17.16
CA TRP A 265 -4.37 3.24 16.79
C TRP A 265 -3.43 4.03 15.88
N CYS A 266 -3.90 5.18 15.37
CA CYS A 266 -3.09 6.02 14.48
C CYS A 266 -2.09 6.84 15.28
N PRO A 267 -0.93 7.17 14.68
CA PRO A 267 -0.02 8.15 15.26
C PRO A 267 -0.68 9.54 15.27
N LYS A 268 -0.10 10.45 16.04
CA LYS A 268 -0.43 11.86 15.87
C LYS A 268 0.13 12.32 14.52
N TRP A 269 -0.76 12.68 13.60
CA TRP A 269 -0.39 13.11 12.26
C TRP A 269 0.38 14.45 12.25
N ASP A 270 1.16 14.68 11.19
CA ASP A 270 2.00 15.87 11.01
C ASP A 270 1.23 17.10 10.45
N ASP A 271 -0.08 17.01 10.24
CA ASP A 271 -0.98 18.05 9.68
C ASP A 271 -1.57 18.96 10.75
#